data_07d304b3e0de03bf9df931a69f904e4e
#
_entry.id   07d304b3e0de03bf9df931a69f904e4e
#
_cell.length_a   1.000
_cell.length_b   1.000
_cell.length_c   1.000
_cell.angle_alpha   90.00
_cell.angle_beta   90.00
_cell.angle_gamma   90.00
#
_symmetry.space_group_name_H-M   'P 1'
#
loop_
_entity.id
_entity.type
_entity.pdbx_description
1 polymer ?
#
loop_
_entity_poly.entity_id
_entity_poly.type
_entity_poly.pdbx_seq_one_letter_code
_entity_poly.pdbx_strand_id
1 'polypeptide(L)'
;KLLSMTGFLLFIPVMISFIYHESQGLYFGIVGAILLLLGFLISRKTPKKKNIYAREGFVIVALSWILVSAFSAIPYVLSGEIPRYVDAFFEMVSGFTTTGSSILTNIEGMSHTGLFWRSFTHWIGGMGILVFVIAFIPIASGRSMHILKAEVPGPVVGKLVSKVRATARILYV
;
A
#
# COMPACT_ATOMS: atom_id res chain seq x y z
N LYS A 1 -9.24 -7.70 1.19
CA LYS A 1 -8.13 -7.93 0.26
C LYS A 1 -7.03 -6.88 0.42
N LEU A 2 -7.34 -5.57 0.45
CA LEU A 2 -6.36 -4.50 0.65
C LEU A 2 -5.54 -4.73 1.93
N LEU A 3 -6.20 -4.98 3.06
CA LEU A 3 -5.54 -5.28 4.34
C LEU A 3 -4.60 -6.48 4.26
N SER A 4 -5.01 -7.54 3.57
CA SER A 4 -4.14 -8.72 3.38
C SER A 4 -2.90 -8.38 2.54
N MET A 5 -3.03 -7.52 1.53
CA MET A 5 -1.90 -7.07 0.73
C MET A 5 -0.95 -6.20 1.54
N THR A 6 -1.48 -5.22 2.28
CA THR A 6 -0.65 -4.39 3.17
C THR A 6 0.07 -5.26 4.19
N GLY A 7 -0.62 -6.23 4.80
CA GLY A 7 -0.02 -7.17 5.72
C GLY A 7 1.11 -7.99 5.07
N PHE A 8 0.92 -8.46 3.85
CA PHE A 8 1.95 -9.18 3.10
C PHE A 8 3.17 -8.31 2.80
N LEU A 9 2.96 -7.07 2.37
CA LEU A 9 4.04 -6.13 2.06
C LEU A 9 4.88 -5.78 3.29
N LEU A 10 4.28 -5.74 4.49
CA LEU A 10 4.99 -5.50 5.75
C LEU A 10 5.98 -6.62 6.12
N PHE A 11 5.93 -7.79 5.48
CA PHE A 11 6.95 -8.82 5.68
C PHE A 11 8.24 -8.55 4.92
N ILE A 12 8.24 -7.67 3.90
CA ILE A 12 9.47 -7.33 3.17
C ILE A 12 10.48 -6.62 4.09
N PRO A 13 10.12 -5.55 4.84
CA PRO A 13 11.04 -4.95 5.81
C PRO A 13 11.50 -5.91 6.91
N VAL A 14 10.73 -6.95 7.26
CA VAL A 14 11.19 -7.98 8.19
C VAL A 14 12.43 -8.70 7.66
N MET A 15 12.49 -8.99 6.35
CA MET A 15 13.71 -9.59 5.75
C MET A 15 14.92 -8.65 5.85
N ILE A 16 14.71 -7.35 5.69
CA ILE A 16 15.78 -6.35 5.87
C ILE A 16 16.27 -6.35 7.31
N SER A 17 15.34 -6.40 8.28
CA SER A 17 15.66 -6.49 9.70
C SER A 17 16.56 -7.70 10.04
N PHE A 18 16.31 -8.85 9.41
CA PHE A 18 17.17 -10.02 9.57
C PHE A 18 18.59 -9.80 9.05
N ILE A 19 18.74 -9.11 7.91
CA ILE A 19 20.06 -8.83 7.32
C ILE A 19 20.87 -7.89 8.21
N TYR A 20 20.23 -6.86 8.78
CA TYR A 20 20.88 -5.85 9.61
C TYR A 20 20.86 -6.17 11.11
N HIS A 21 20.30 -7.33 11.51
CA HIS A 21 20.18 -7.77 12.92
C HIS A 21 19.44 -6.74 13.81
N GLU A 22 18.40 -6.10 13.26
CA GLU A 22 17.60 -5.11 13.97
C GLU A 22 16.38 -5.76 14.64
N SER A 23 15.96 -5.23 15.79
CA SER A 23 14.75 -5.70 16.50
C SER A 23 13.45 -5.12 15.93
N GLN A 24 13.53 -4.04 15.18
CA GLN A 24 12.37 -3.30 14.65
C GLN A 24 11.51 -4.16 13.71
N GLY A 25 12.12 -5.10 12.99
CA GLY A 25 11.40 -6.04 12.12
C GLY A 25 10.34 -6.86 12.83
N LEU A 26 10.48 -7.12 14.13
CA LEU A 26 9.47 -7.82 14.91
C LEU A 26 8.14 -7.08 14.90
N TYR A 27 8.15 -5.76 15.07
CA TYR A 27 6.95 -4.92 15.07
C TYR A 27 6.27 -4.91 13.69
N PHE A 28 7.06 -4.82 12.61
CA PHE A 28 6.54 -4.95 11.24
C PHE A 28 5.92 -6.32 11.00
N GLY A 29 6.54 -7.40 11.49
CA GLY A 29 6.03 -8.76 11.39
C GLY A 29 4.72 -8.96 12.14
N ILE A 30 4.62 -8.49 13.38
CA ILE A 30 3.40 -8.59 14.21
C ILE A 30 2.25 -7.87 13.53
N VAL A 31 2.44 -6.61 13.12
CA VAL A 31 1.39 -5.83 12.45
C VAL A 31 1.02 -6.48 11.12
N GLY A 32 2.00 -6.95 10.35
CA GLY A 32 1.78 -7.68 9.09
C GLY A 32 0.91 -8.92 9.30
N ALA A 33 1.22 -9.75 10.32
CA ALA A 33 0.44 -10.94 10.65
C ALA A 33 -1.00 -10.61 11.06
N ILE A 34 -1.20 -9.60 11.91
CA ILE A 34 -2.53 -9.15 12.33
C ILE A 34 -3.35 -8.70 11.11
N LEU A 35 -2.75 -7.89 10.21
CA LEU A 35 -3.43 -7.40 9.01
C LEU A 35 -3.76 -8.54 8.03
N LEU A 36 -2.90 -9.55 7.91
CA LEU A 36 -3.18 -10.74 7.11
C LEU A 36 -4.36 -11.50 7.66
N LEU A 37 -4.39 -11.76 8.98
CA LEU A 37 -5.48 -12.47 9.66
C LEU A 37 -6.81 -11.72 9.51
N LEU A 38 -6.82 -10.42 9.80
CA LEU A 38 -8.02 -9.58 9.65
C LEU A 38 -8.49 -9.53 8.20
N GLY A 39 -7.58 -9.34 7.27
CA GLY A 39 -7.89 -9.31 5.84
C GLY A 39 -8.45 -10.63 5.33
N PHE A 40 -7.93 -11.76 5.82
CA PHE A 40 -8.45 -13.09 5.50
C PHE A 40 -9.86 -13.32 6.06
N LEU A 41 -10.08 -12.97 7.33
CA LEU A 41 -11.39 -13.10 7.99
C LEU A 41 -12.48 -12.28 7.29
N ILE A 42 -12.16 -11.02 6.97
CA ILE A 42 -13.08 -10.11 6.26
C ILE A 42 -13.33 -10.60 4.82
N SER A 43 -12.31 -11.13 4.16
CA SER A 43 -12.41 -11.60 2.78
C SER A 43 -13.33 -12.82 2.62
N ARG A 44 -13.55 -13.60 3.69
CA ARG A 44 -14.49 -14.73 3.66
C ARG A 44 -15.96 -14.29 3.51
N LYS A 45 -16.28 -13.07 3.93
CA LYS A 45 -17.63 -12.49 3.77
C LYS A 45 -17.69 -11.68 2.46
N THR A 46 -17.68 -12.37 1.32
CA THR A 46 -17.78 -11.70 0.01
C THR A 46 -19.20 -11.18 -0.23
N PRO A 47 -19.39 -9.88 -0.48
CA PRO A 47 -20.70 -9.36 -0.84
C PRO A 47 -21.12 -9.87 -2.22
N LYS A 48 -22.40 -10.27 -2.35
CA LYS A 48 -22.98 -10.80 -3.60
C LYS A 48 -23.14 -9.74 -4.69
N LYS A 49 -23.10 -8.46 -4.37
CA LYS A 49 -23.23 -7.37 -5.34
C LYS A 49 -21.93 -7.13 -6.12
N LYS A 50 -21.99 -7.33 -7.43
CA LYS A 50 -20.84 -7.28 -8.35
C LYS A 50 -20.73 -6.00 -9.16
N ASN A 51 -21.68 -5.04 -9.04
CA ASN A 51 -21.68 -3.82 -9.84
C ASN A 51 -21.03 -2.69 -9.04
N ILE A 52 -19.84 -2.28 -9.45
CA ILE A 52 -19.15 -1.09 -8.92
C ILE A 52 -19.33 0.02 -9.95
N TYR A 53 -19.99 1.11 -9.55
CA TYR A 53 -20.10 2.32 -10.36
C TYR A 53 -18.84 3.18 -10.21
N ALA A 54 -18.59 4.07 -11.18
CA ALA A 54 -17.42 4.95 -11.17
C ALA A 54 -17.29 5.76 -9.85
N ARG A 55 -18.41 6.27 -9.33
CA ARG A 55 -18.45 7.00 -8.06
C ARG A 55 -17.97 6.16 -6.88
N GLU A 56 -18.38 4.90 -6.83
CA GLU A 56 -17.93 3.97 -5.78
C GLU A 56 -16.44 3.65 -5.93
N GLY A 57 -15.93 3.61 -7.17
CA GLY A 57 -14.50 3.45 -7.46
C GLY A 57 -13.66 4.55 -6.84
N PHE A 58 -14.03 5.82 -7.01
CA PHE A 58 -13.32 6.96 -6.40
C PHE A 58 -13.28 6.88 -4.87
N VAL A 59 -14.41 6.54 -4.24
CA VAL A 59 -14.47 6.38 -2.78
C VAL A 59 -13.57 5.24 -2.30
N ILE A 60 -13.58 4.11 -3.02
CA ILE A 60 -12.72 2.96 -2.70
C ILE A 60 -11.24 3.36 -2.78
N VAL A 61 -10.85 4.09 -3.82
CA VAL A 61 -9.47 4.58 -3.98
C VAL A 61 -9.07 5.48 -2.81
N ALA A 62 -9.86 6.50 -2.51
CA ALA A 62 -9.57 7.44 -1.42
C ALA A 62 -9.45 6.73 -0.07
N LEU A 63 -10.41 5.86 0.26
CA LEU A 63 -10.37 5.07 1.50
C LEU A 63 -9.19 4.11 1.52
N SER A 64 -8.79 3.56 0.37
CA SER A 64 -7.63 2.68 0.29
C SER A 64 -6.35 3.39 0.69
N TRP A 65 -6.10 4.59 0.18
CA TRP A 65 -4.94 5.41 0.54
C TRP A 65 -4.89 5.73 2.03
N ILE A 66 -6.03 6.15 2.60
CA ILE A 66 -6.14 6.45 4.03
C ILE A 66 -5.86 5.21 4.88
N LEU A 67 -6.50 4.08 4.56
CA LEU A 67 -6.37 2.85 5.33
C LEU A 67 -4.95 2.26 5.25
N VAL A 68 -4.36 2.21 4.06
CA VAL A 68 -3.00 1.67 3.91
C VAL A 68 -2.01 2.53 4.67
N SER A 69 -2.09 3.86 4.58
CA SER A 69 -1.22 4.77 5.33
C SER A 69 -1.41 4.61 6.84
N ALA A 70 -2.67 4.51 7.30
CA ALA A 70 -2.99 4.35 8.71
C ALA A 70 -2.40 3.06 9.30
N PHE A 71 -2.55 1.94 8.61
CA PHE A 71 -2.01 0.66 9.08
C PHE A 71 -0.49 0.57 8.94
N SER A 72 0.08 1.14 7.90
CA SER A 72 1.53 1.17 7.68
C SER A 72 2.29 2.08 8.67
N ALA A 73 1.60 2.99 9.34
CA ALA A 73 2.15 3.83 10.39
C ALA A 73 2.34 3.10 11.73
N ILE A 74 1.54 2.05 11.99
CA ILE A 74 1.52 1.36 13.28
C ILE A 74 2.89 0.78 13.67
N PRO A 75 3.64 0.10 12.79
CA PRO A 75 4.96 -0.41 13.14
C PRO A 75 5.94 0.64 13.67
N TYR A 76 5.91 1.86 13.12
CA TYR A 76 6.78 2.96 13.57
C TYR A 76 6.48 3.44 14.98
N VAL A 77 5.20 3.43 15.35
CA VAL A 77 4.78 3.80 16.71
C VAL A 77 5.18 2.71 17.70
N LEU A 78 4.96 1.45 17.33
CA LEU A 78 5.29 0.30 18.19
C LEU A 78 6.81 0.12 18.36
N SER A 79 7.60 0.42 17.33
CA SER A 79 9.06 0.37 17.42
C SER A 79 9.65 1.57 18.18
N GLY A 80 8.86 2.62 18.41
CA GLY A 80 9.31 3.86 19.06
C GLY A 80 10.11 4.79 18.15
N GLU A 81 10.28 4.48 16.87
CA GLU A 81 11.00 5.33 15.91
C GLU A 81 10.26 6.64 15.64
N ILE A 82 8.93 6.57 15.57
CA ILE A 82 8.06 7.74 15.46
C ILE A 82 6.96 7.59 16.53
N PRO A 83 7.20 8.10 17.77
CA PRO A 83 6.31 7.82 18.90
C PRO A 83 4.89 8.34 18.73
N ARG A 84 4.72 9.45 18.00
CA ARG A 84 3.40 10.05 17.77
C ARG A 84 2.75 9.45 16.53
N TYR A 85 1.59 8.83 16.72
CA TYR A 85 0.86 8.20 15.61
C TYR A 85 0.55 9.17 14.46
N VAL A 86 0.23 10.43 14.75
CA VAL A 86 -0.07 11.43 13.71
C VAL A 86 1.14 11.69 12.84
N ASP A 87 2.34 11.74 13.43
CA ASP A 87 3.59 11.96 12.71
C ASP A 87 3.94 10.74 11.84
N ALA A 88 3.78 9.53 12.39
CA ALA A 88 3.96 8.29 11.62
C ALA A 88 2.95 8.17 10.47
N PHE A 89 1.71 8.56 10.70
CA PHE A 89 0.68 8.59 9.66
C PHE A 89 1.02 9.60 8.57
N PHE A 90 1.49 10.80 8.95
CA PHE A 90 1.95 11.81 7.99
C PHE A 90 3.08 11.28 7.10
N GLU A 91 4.10 10.62 7.69
CA GLU A 91 5.20 10.01 6.94
C GLU A 91 4.68 8.96 5.93
N MET A 92 3.73 8.13 6.35
CA MET A 92 3.15 7.10 5.46
C MET A 92 2.28 7.70 4.35
N VAL A 93 1.47 8.72 4.66
CA VAL A 93 0.72 9.45 3.64
C VAL A 93 1.67 10.08 2.64
N SER A 94 2.72 10.77 3.12
CA SER A 94 3.74 11.39 2.29
C SER A 94 4.45 10.36 1.39
N GLY A 95 4.75 9.17 1.93
CA GLY A 95 5.34 8.07 1.18
C GLY A 95 4.42 7.57 0.07
N PHE A 96 3.22 7.14 0.41
CA PHE A 96 2.27 6.57 -0.55
C PHE A 96 1.76 7.58 -1.58
N THR A 97 1.67 8.86 -1.25
CA THR A 97 1.32 9.92 -2.21
C THR A 97 2.51 10.45 -2.99
N THR A 98 3.72 9.90 -2.74
CA THR A 98 4.98 10.35 -3.35
C THR A 98 5.28 11.83 -3.15
N THR A 99 4.74 12.44 -2.10
CA THR A 99 4.96 13.85 -1.76
C THR A 99 6.40 14.09 -1.31
N GLY A 100 7.00 13.14 -0.57
CA GLY A 100 8.39 13.22 -0.11
C GLY A 100 8.63 14.15 1.07
N SER A 101 7.58 14.81 1.59
CA SER A 101 7.69 15.64 2.80
C SER A 101 7.92 14.77 4.03
N SER A 102 8.76 15.25 4.96
CA SER A 102 9.04 14.56 6.22
C SER A 102 8.89 15.49 7.40
N ILE A 103 8.37 14.95 8.50
CA ILE A 103 8.35 15.61 9.80
C ILE A 103 9.59 15.27 10.62
N LEU A 104 10.37 14.30 10.16
CA LEU A 104 11.57 13.84 10.85
C LEU A 104 12.72 14.80 10.62
N THR A 105 13.36 15.22 11.70
CA THR A 105 14.55 16.09 11.66
C THR A 105 15.83 15.32 11.34
N ASN A 106 15.87 14.02 11.67
CA ASN A 106 17.00 13.13 11.39
C ASN A 106 16.47 11.82 10.81
N ILE A 107 16.36 11.76 9.48
CA ILE A 107 15.88 10.57 8.77
C ILE A 107 16.93 9.46 8.79
N GLU A 108 18.21 9.81 8.65
CA GLU A 108 19.32 8.85 8.60
C GLU A 108 19.54 8.12 9.93
N GLY A 109 19.05 8.68 11.03
CA GLY A 109 19.09 8.05 12.35
C GLY A 109 18.06 6.95 12.59
N MET A 110 17.17 6.69 11.64
CA MET A 110 16.20 5.59 11.71
C MET A 110 16.88 4.24 11.45
N SER A 111 16.22 3.15 11.87
CA SER A 111 16.67 1.80 11.51
C SER A 111 16.65 1.60 9.99
N HIS A 112 17.49 0.71 9.50
CA HIS A 112 17.48 0.30 8.09
C HIS A 112 16.12 -0.29 7.68
N THR A 113 15.46 -0.98 8.59
CA THR A 113 14.11 -1.52 8.43
C THR A 113 13.09 -0.41 8.19
N GLY A 114 13.11 0.64 9.01
CA GLY A 114 12.23 1.79 8.88
C GLY A 114 12.52 2.60 7.61
N LEU A 115 13.80 2.91 7.33
CA LEU A 115 14.21 3.60 6.11
C LEU A 115 13.81 2.85 4.85
N PHE A 116 14.01 1.53 4.85
CA PHE A 116 13.58 0.69 3.73
C PHE A 116 12.07 0.78 3.51
N TRP A 117 11.26 0.62 4.59
CA TRP A 117 9.80 0.70 4.46
C TRP A 117 9.35 2.05 3.95
N ARG A 118 9.90 3.14 4.49
CA ARG A 118 9.64 4.51 4.03
C ARG A 118 9.91 4.67 2.53
N SER A 119 11.09 4.24 2.07
CA SER A 119 11.46 4.31 0.64
C SER A 119 10.58 3.42 -0.22
N PHE A 120 10.23 2.24 0.28
CA PHE A 120 9.40 1.29 -0.43
C PHE A 120 7.95 1.79 -0.61
N THR A 121 7.42 2.55 0.37
CA THR A 121 6.11 3.18 0.21
C THR A 121 6.09 4.20 -0.93
N HIS A 122 7.16 4.97 -1.14
CA HIS A 122 7.30 5.86 -2.29
C HIS A 122 7.29 5.10 -3.62
N TRP A 123 7.99 3.97 -3.67
CA TRP A 123 8.01 3.14 -4.88
C TRP A 123 6.62 2.56 -5.19
N ILE A 124 5.93 2.03 -4.19
CA ILE A 124 4.54 1.54 -4.35
C ILE A 124 3.62 2.69 -4.79
N GLY A 125 3.75 3.85 -4.11
CA GLY A 125 2.93 5.03 -4.38
C GLY A 125 3.10 5.55 -5.80
N GLY A 126 4.34 5.57 -6.31
CA GLY A 126 4.66 6.07 -7.63
C GLY A 126 3.98 5.33 -8.78
N MET A 127 3.68 4.05 -8.58
CA MET A 127 2.96 3.21 -9.54
C MET A 127 1.45 3.11 -9.25
N GLY A 128 1.01 3.69 -8.14
CA GLY A 128 -0.36 3.59 -7.66
C GLY A 128 -0.67 2.22 -7.07
N ILE A 129 -1.03 2.22 -5.80
CA ILE A 129 -1.40 0.99 -5.09
C ILE A 129 -2.51 0.21 -5.81
N LEU A 130 -3.38 0.92 -6.54
CA LEU A 130 -4.45 0.28 -7.31
C LEU A 130 -3.93 -0.49 -8.52
N VAL A 131 -2.93 0.02 -9.23
CA VAL A 131 -2.31 -0.71 -10.34
C VAL A 131 -1.67 -1.99 -9.82
N PHE A 132 -0.98 -1.89 -8.67
CA PHE A 132 -0.40 -3.04 -7.99
C PHE A 132 -1.47 -4.07 -7.57
N VAL A 133 -2.54 -3.60 -6.90
CA VAL A 133 -3.66 -4.47 -6.48
C VAL A 133 -4.33 -5.15 -7.68
N ILE A 134 -4.58 -4.41 -8.77
CA ILE A 134 -5.20 -4.95 -9.97
C ILE A 134 -4.30 -5.98 -10.65
N ALA A 135 -2.98 -5.82 -10.60
CA ALA A 135 -2.04 -6.78 -11.17
C ALA A 135 -2.13 -8.17 -10.51
N PHE A 136 -2.44 -8.22 -9.21
CA PHE A 136 -2.54 -9.47 -8.44
C PHE A 136 -3.95 -10.05 -8.36
N ILE A 137 -5.00 -9.23 -8.55
CA ILE A 137 -6.38 -9.73 -8.56
C ILE A 137 -6.71 -10.32 -9.94
N PRO A 138 -7.21 -11.56 -10.04
CA PRO A 138 -7.70 -12.10 -11.30
C PRO A 138 -8.89 -11.26 -11.79
N ILE A 139 -8.74 -10.58 -12.91
CA ILE A 139 -9.79 -9.75 -13.49
C ILE A 139 -10.78 -10.68 -14.19
N ALA A 140 -11.86 -11.04 -13.50
CA ALA A 140 -12.94 -11.83 -14.07
C ALA A 140 -13.95 -11.00 -14.89
N SER A 141 -13.84 -9.66 -14.93
CA SER A 141 -14.82 -8.81 -15.64
C SER A 141 -14.28 -7.41 -15.90
N GLY A 142 -14.68 -6.81 -17.03
CA GLY A 142 -14.29 -5.46 -17.50
C GLY A 142 -14.60 -4.26 -16.58
N ARG A 143 -14.98 -4.50 -15.34
CA ARG A 143 -15.35 -3.50 -14.32
C ARG A 143 -14.17 -2.84 -13.62
N SER A 144 -12.98 -3.44 -13.68
CA SER A 144 -11.77 -2.89 -13.06
C SER A 144 -11.26 -1.63 -13.74
N MET A 145 -11.73 -1.35 -14.96
CA MET A 145 -11.33 -0.17 -15.73
C MET A 145 -11.76 1.16 -15.07
N HIS A 146 -12.87 1.16 -14.32
CA HIS A 146 -13.33 2.37 -13.62
C HIS A 146 -12.44 2.77 -12.45
N ILE A 147 -11.82 1.78 -11.80
CA ILE A 147 -10.89 2.01 -10.68
C ILE A 147 -9.58 2.58 -11.22
N LEU A 148 -9.06 2.03 -12.33
CA LEU A 148 -7.84 2.51 -12.97
C LEU A 148 -8.00 3.96 -13.48
N LYS A 149 -9.15 4.32 -14.06
CA LYS A 149 -9.45 5.68 -14.51
C LYS A 149 -9.47 6.72 -13.38
N ALA A 150 -9.70 6.29 -12.14
CA ALA A 150 -9.70 7.18 -10.99
C ALA A 150 -8.28 7.60 -10.55
N GLU A 151 -7.27 6.80 -10.87
CA GLU A 151 -5.88 7.03 -10.43
C GLU A 151 -4.97 7.59 -11.52
N VAL A 152 -5.27 7.36 -12.79
CA VAL A 152 -4.41 7.83 -13.89
C VAL A 152 -4.93 9.17 -14.42
N PRO A 153 -4.35 10.31 -14.06
CA PRO A 153 -4.66 11.60 -14.67
C PRO A 153 -4.06 11.65 -16.08
N GLY A 154 -4.90 11.69 -17.10
CA GLY A 154 -4.40 11.85 -18.46
C GLY A 154 -5.46 11.63 -19.54
N PRO A 155 -5.17 12.01 -20.80
CA PRO A 155 -6.07 11.76 -21.92
C PRO A 155 -6.26 10.25 -22.10
N VAL A 156 -7.49 9.86 -22.33
CA VAL A 156 -7.98 8.49 -22.41
C VAL A 156 -7.05 7.60 -23.23
N VAL A 157 -6.22 6.82 -22.57
CA VAL A 157 -5.43 5.76 -23.20
C VAL A 157 -6.36 4.55 -23.42
N GLY A 158 -7.35 4.74 -24.29
CA GLY A 158 -8.45 3.78 -24.47
C GLY A 158 -8.08 2.52 -25.25
N LYS A 159 -6.87 2.44 -25.85
CA LYS A 159 -6.51 1.33 -26.73
C LYS A 159 -5.07 0.81 -26.63
N LEU A 160 -4.19 1.39 -25.81
CA LEU A 160 -2.77 1.03 -25.82
C LEU A 160 -2.43 -0.28 -25.11
N VAL A 161 -3.22 -0.72 -24.14
CA VAL A 161 -2.98 -1.99 -23.45
C VAL A 161 -4.29 -2.71 -23.17
N SER A 162 -4.50 -3.83 -23.84
CA SER A 162 -5.70 -4.64 -23.71
C SER A 162 -5.86 -5.39 -22.37
N LYS A 163 -4.81 -5.42 -21.55
CA LYS A 163 -4.79 -6.14 -20.27
C LYS A 163 -4.11 -5.31 -19.19
N VAL A 164 -4.82 -5.00 -18.11
CA VAL A 164 -4.32 -4.25 -16.94
C VAL A 164 -3.02 -4.85 -16.37
N ARG A 165 -2.88 -6.19 -16.39
CA ARG A 165 -1.64 -6.88 -15.98
C ARG A 165 -0.43 -6.51 -16.84
N ALA A 166 -0.61 -6.31 -18.14
CA ALA A 166 0.47 -5.90 -19.02
C ALA A 166 0.87 -4.45 -18.73
N THR A 167 -0.11 -3.57 -18.47
CA THR A 167 0.16 -2.19 -18.04
C THR A 167 0.93 -2.14 -16.73
N ALA A 168 0.51 -2.90 -15.72
CA ALA A 168 1.21 -2.98 -14.46
C ALA A 168 2.66 -3.48 -14.66
N ARG A 169 2.86 -4.53 -15.46
CA ARG A 169 4.20 -5.05 -15.74
C ARG A 169 5.11 -4.00 -16.40
N ILE A 170 4.60 -3.23 -17.35
CA ILE A 170 5.37 -2.15 -18.02
C ILE A 170 5.74 -1.04 -17.04
N LEU A 171 4.84 -0.72 -16.09
CA LEU A 171 5.07 0.35 -15.11
C LEU A 171 6.06 -0.05 -14.00
N TYR A 172 6.20 -1.37 -13.69
CA TYR A 172 7.08 -1.85 -12.62
C TYR A 172 8.42 -2.41 -13.12
N VAL A 173 8.68 -2.43 -14.42
CA VAL A 173 9.95 -2.76 -15.04
C VAL A 173 10.61 -1.53 -15.62
#